data_39f0dc257690379ae196a84490a68f03
#
_entry.id   39f0dc257690379ae196a84490a68f03
#
_cell.length_a   1.000
_cell.length_b   1.000
_cell.length_c   1.000
_cell.angle_alpha   90.00
_cell.angle_beta   90.00
_cell.angle_gamma   90.00
#
_symmetry.space_group_name_H-M   'P 1'
#
loop_
_entity.id
_entity.type
_entity.pdbx_description
1 polymer ?
#
loop_
_entity_poly.entity_id
_entity_poly.type
_entity_poly.pdbx_seq_one_letter_code
_entity_poly.pdbx_strand_id
1 'polypeptide(L)'
;KIMFHYRWDLEVDQQYSSRQIISDNTPGLRGTALAKAARAIRDRQVGRMPLVGCTPQNKPIIEQSFHTLLNILDSFVTRDEYLFGTRPALADFGLFGQLKTLASDHTPMLIMRNNVPSVYDWVRRLEDSSGIEGEWHSLAQMRTAVTDLLRYCATYYLPFLRANAAAIAHGQTNLSVELAGQTFEQPVFKYQAKCYARLKSLFAEVDAPPLRTVLSDCDCLPYLE
;
A
#
# COMPACT_ATOMS: atom_id res chain seq x y z
N LYS A 1 -2.76 -2.49 4.60
CA LYS A 1 -2.46 -3.72 5.34
C LYS A 1 -1.00 -3.81 5.76
N ILE A 2 -0.06 -3.62 4.84
CA ILE A 2 1.39 -3.66 5.09
C ILE A 2 1.74 -2.74 6.27
N MET A 3 1.34 -1.47 6.20
CA MET A 3 1.57 -0.50 7.27
C MET A 3 0.96 -0.94 8.61
N PHE A 4 -0.29 -1.42 8.60
CA PHE A 4 -0.96 -1.85 9.83
C PHE A 4 -0.31 -3.10 10.43
N HIS A 5 0.13 -4.05 9.59
CA HIS A 5 0.87 -5.23 10.01
C HIS A 5 2.17 -4.84 10.71
N TYR A 6 3.09 -4.16 10.02
CA TYR A 6 4.39 -3.80 10.61
C TYR A 6 4.28 -2.93 11.86
N ARG A 7 3.32 -2.02 11.88
CA ARG A 7 3.11 -1.11 13.02
C ARG A 7 2.65 -1.82 14.29
N TRP A 8 1.89 -2.94 14.15
CA TRP A 8 1.21 -3.57 15.28
C TRP A 8 1.58 -5.03 15.51
N ASP A 9 2.43 -5.65 14.69
CA ASP A 9 2.87 -7.03 14.86
C ASP A 9 4.01 -7.16 15.88
N LEU A 10 5.04 -6.33 15.78
CA LEU A 10 6.22 -6.38 16.64
C LEU A 10 6.15 -5.39 17.79
N GLU A 11 6.60 -5.82 18.98
CA GLU A 11 6.53 -5.00 20.19
C GLU A 11 7.27 -3.67 20.05
N VAL A 12 8.44 -3.65 19.41
CA VAL A 12 9.23 -2.43 19.18
C VAL A 12 8.46 -1.40 18.37
N ASP A 13 7.75 -1.83 17.32
CA ASP A 13 6.93 -0.96 16.49
C ASP A 13 5.66 -0.51 17.23
N GLN A 14 5.01 -1.41 17.98
CA GLN A 14 3.87 -1.09 18.83
C GLN A 14 4.19 0.01 19.84
N GLN A 15 5.33 -0.10 20.51
CA GLN A 15 5.78 0.86 21.52
C GLN A 15 6.08 2.22 20.91
N TYR A 16 6.81 2.25 19.80
CA TYR A 16 7.15 3.47 19.08
C TYR A 16 5.89 4.15 18.56
N SER A 17 5.09 3.47 17.74
CA SER A 17 3.96 4.03 17.02
C SER A 17 2.83 4.47 17.96
N SER A 18 2.56 3.73 19.04
CA SER A 18 1.54 4.15 20.00
C SER A 18 1.91 5.45 20.72
N ARG A 19 3.18 5.63 21.06
CA ARG A 19 3.67 6.89 21.68
C ARG A 19 3.63 8.04 20.69
N GLN A 20 4.10 7.80 19.45
CA GLN A 20 4.10 8.80 18.39
C GLN A 20 2.69 9.32 18.13
N ILE A 21 1.72 8.41 17.90
CA ILE A 21 0.32 8.78 17.65
C ILE A 21 -0.26 9.65 18.77
N ILE A 22 0.01 9.31 20.03
CA ILE A 22 -0.48 10.11 21.16
C ILE A 22 0.23 11.45 21.22
N SER A 23 1.54 11.49 21.01
CA SER A 23 2.31 12.75 21.03
C SER A 23 1.84 13.71 19.94
N ASP A 24 1.52 13.21 18.74
CA ASP A 24 1.03 14.02 17.62
C ASP A 24 -0.40 14.54 17.85
N ASN A 25 -1.27 13.68 18.42
CA ASN A 25 -2.67 14.05 18.68
C ASN A 25 -2.89 14.86 19.96
N THR A 26 -1.98 14.75 20.93
CA THR A 26 -2.07 15.45 22.22
C THR A 26 -0.71 16.05 22.59
N PRO A 27 -0.29 17.12 21.90
CA PRO A 27 0.97 17.79 22.19
C PRO A 27 1.01 18.25 23.66
N GLY A 28 2.12 17.96 24.33
CA GLY A 28 2.28 18.33 25.73
C GLY A 28 1.97 17.24 26.75
N LEU A 29 1.31 16.15 26.36
CA LEU A 29 1.12 15.00 27.26
C LEU A 29 2.46 14.34 27.60
N ARG A 30 2.74 14.08 28.89
CA ARG A 30 4.05 13.57 29.36
C ARG A 30 3.87 12.49 30.46
N GLY A 31 4.98 11.82 30.80
CA GLY A 31 5.09 10.90 31.92
C GLY A 31 4.09 9.76 31.90
N THR A 32 3.51 9.47 33.05
CA THR A 32 2.56 8.35 33.22
C THR A 32 1.28 8.51 32.44
N ALA A 33 0.80 9.75 32.22
CA ALA A 33 -0.39 10.02 31.38
C ALA A 33 -0.15 9.66 29.92
N LEU A 34 1.00 10.01 29.35
CA LEU A 34 1.39 9.60 28.00
C LEU A 34 1.50 8.07 27.89
N ALA A 35 2.16 7.42 28.85
CA ALA A 35 2.33 5.97 28.87
C ALA A 35 0.97 5.23 28.93
N LYS A 36 0.04 5.72 29.74
CA LYS A 36 -1.33 5.16 29.84
C LYS A 36 -2.09 5.30 28.52
N ALA A 37 -2.07 6.49 27.91
CA ALA A 37 -2.74 6.74 26.65
C ALA A 37 -2.14 5.91 25.48
N ALA A 38 -0.80 5.82 25.42
CA ALA A 38 -0.11 4.99 24.44
C ALA A 38 -0.47 3.50 24.58
N ARG A 39 -0.54 2.98 25.80
CA ARG A 39 -0.98 1.59 26.05
C ARG A 39 -2.41 1.37 25.55
N ALA A 40 -3.33 2.27 25.87
CA ALA A 40 -4.73 2.14 25.47
C ALA A 40 -4.90 2.11 23.95
N ILE A 41 -4.19 2.98 23.20
CA ILE A 41 -4.25 2.94 21.74
C ILE A 41 -3.58 1.70 21.17
N ARG A 42 -2.44 1.27 21.70
CA ARG A 42 -1.77 0.03 21.32
C ARG A 42 -2.72 -1.17 21.45
N ASP A 43 -3.28 -1.38 22.62
CA ASP A 43 -4.14 -2.53 22.91
C ASP A 43 -5.38 -2.53 22.00
N ARG A 44 -5.95 -1.35 21.73
CA ARG A 44 -7.05 -1.20 20.78
C ARG A 44 -6.63 -1.56 19.35
N GLN A 45 -5.47 -1.15 18.88
CA GLN A 45 -5.05 -1.37 17.48
C GLN A 45 -4.57 -2.81 17.26
N VAL A 46 -3.85 -3.39 18.22
CA VAL A 46 -3.49 -4.82 18.19
C VAL A 46 -4.76 -5.68 18.13
N GLY A 47 -5.77 -5.39 18.96
CA GLY A 47 -7.06 -6.08 18.91
C GLY A 47 -7.82 -5.95 17.58
N ARG A 48 -7.46 -4.98 16.74
CA ARG A 48 -8.05 -4.77 15.40
C ARG A 48 -7.29 -5.45 14.26
N MET A 49 -6.12 -6.01 14.51
CA MET A 49 -5.33 -6.66 13.46
C MET A 49 -6.12 -7.73 12.69
N PRO A 50 -6.89 -8.62 13.33
CA PRO A 50 -7.68 -9.60 12.58
C PRO A 50 -8.76 -8.99 11.68
N LEU A 51 -9.34 -7.86 12.11
CA LEU A 51 -10.38 -7.17 11.33
C LEU A 51 -9.89 -6.71 9.94
N VAL A 52 -8.61 -6.38 9.84
CA VAL A 52 -7.99 -5.92 8.59
C VAL A 52 -7.16 -7.01 7.90
N GLY A 53 -7.29 -8.25 8.37
CA GLY A 53 -6.58 -9.40 7.81
C GLY A 53 -5.10 -9.51 8.22
N CYS A 54 -4.64 -8.73 9.21
CA CYS A 54 -3.29 -8.87 9.76
C CYS A 54 -3.29 -10.01 10.80
N THR A 55 -3.22 -11.23 10.32
CA THR A 55 -3.24 -12.47 11.11
C THR A 55 -1.95 -13.26 10.90
N PRO A 56 -1.57 -14.17 11.81
CA PRO A 56 -0.40 -15.03 11.60
C PRO A 56 -0.46 -15.83 10.28
N GLN A 57 -1.64 -16.24 9.82
CA GLN A 57 -1.83 -16.94 8.56
C GLN A 57 -1.52 -16.05 7.35
N ASN A 58 -1.97 -14.79 7.39
CA ASN A 58 -1.77 -13.85 6.30
C ASN A 58 -0.40 -13.14 6.35
N LYS A 59 0.34 -13.26 7.46
CA LYS A 59 1.64 -12.60 7.64
C LYS A 59 2.60 -12.85 6.48
N PRO A 60 2.85 -14.08 6.03
CA PRO A 60 3.81 -14.33 4.95
C PRO A 60 3.48 -13.57 3.66
N ILE A 61 2.19 -13.55 3.28
CA ILE A 61 1.77 -12.89 2.05
C ILE A 61 1.81 -11.36 2.17
N ILE A 62 1.51 -10.80 3.36
CA ILE A 62 1.62 -9.36 3.61
C ILE A 62 3.08 -8.92 3.51
N GLU A 63 4.00 -9.63 4.14
CA GLU A 63 5.43 -9.34 4.11
C GLU A 63 6.01 -9.54 2.70
N GLN A 64 5.66 -10.64 2.02
CA GLN A 64 6.05 -10.87 0.63
C GLN A 64 5.58 -9.74 -0.28
N SER A 65 4.32 -9.28 -0.14
CA SER A 65 3.80 -8.18 -0.95
C SER A 65 4.59 -6.88 -0.74
N PHE A 66 5.04 -6.61 0.48
CA PHE A 66 5.88 -5.44 0.78
C PHE A 66 7.25 -5.54 0.11
N HIS A 67 7.95 -6.66 0.28
CA HIS A 67 9.25 -6.86 -0.37
C HIS A 67 9.14 -6.81 -1.90
N THR A 68 8.10 -7.41 -2.48
CA THR A 68 7.85 -7.33 -3.93
C THR A 68 7.66 -5.89 -4.39
N LEU A 69 6.83 -5.10 -3.68
CA LEU A 69 6.64 -3.68 -3.99
C LEU A 69 7.95 -2.90 -3.90
N LEU A 70 8.72 -3.11 -2.85
CA LEU A 70 10.01 -2.42 -2.66
C LEU A 70 10.99 -2.73 -3.79
N ASN A 71 11.10 -3.99 -4.21
CA ASN A 71 11.98 -4.39 -5.31
C ASN A 71 11.56 -3.78 -6.65
N ILE A 72 10.25 -3.69 -6.92
CA ILE A 72 9.74 -2.99 -8.11
C ILE A 72 10.13 -1.51 -8.07
N LEU A 73 9.90 -0.86 -6.93
CA LEU A 73 10.23 0.56 -6.78
C LEU A 73 11.73 0.81 -6.87
N ASP A 74 12.57 -0.06 -6.31
CA ASP A 74 14.03 0.08 -6.38
C ASP A 74 14.54 0.04 -7.83
N SER A 75 13.98 -0.85 -8.66
CA SER A 75 14.32 -0.91 -10.09
C SER A 75 13.92 0.35 -10.86
N PHE A 76 12.85 1.02 -10.41
CA PHE A 76 12.33 2.26 -10.99
C PHE A 76 13.12 3.48 -10.52
N VAL A 77 13.27 3.69 -9.19
CA VAL A 77 13.87 4.91 -8.63
C VAL A 77 15.37 5.02 -8.87
N THR A 78 16.03 3.94 -9.25
CA THR A 78 17.43 3.95 -9.67
C THR A 78 17.61 4.39 -11.13
N ARG A 79 16.55 4.36 -11.92
CA ARG A 79 16.54 4.67 -13.35
C ARG A 79 15.82 5.97 -13.68
N ASP A 80 14.64 6.14 -13.11
CA ASP A 80 13.75 7.26 -13.39
C ASP A 80 13.44 8.03 -12.09
N GLU A 81 13.08 9.31 -12.17
CA GLU A 81 12.82 10.12 -10.99
C GLU A 81 11.42 9.89 -10.40
N TYR A 82 10.42 9.72 -11.28
CA TYR A 82 9.00 9.51 -10.95
C TYR A 82 8.36 8.49 -11.89
N LEU A 83 7.19 7.99 -11.51
CA LEU A 83 6.49 6.93 -12.27
C LEU A 83 6.23 7.27 -13.75
N PHE A 84 5.91 8.52 -14.03
CA PHE A 84 5.48 8.94 -15.36
C PHE A 84 6.39 9.97 -16.03
N GLY A 85 7.57 10.21 -15.49
CA GLY A 85 8.52 11.15 -16.08
C GLY A 85 9.43 11.83 -15.07
N THR A 86 9.89 13.02 -15.41
CA THR A 86 10.80 13.82 -14.57
C THR A 86 10.05 14.78 -13.64
N ARG A 87 8.73 14.66 -13.54
CA ARG A 87 7.87 15.42 -12.64
C ARG A 87 6.93 14.48 -11.87
N PRO A 88 6.59 14.78 -10.58
CA PRO A 88 5.71 13.93 -9.79
C PRO A 88 4.28 13.93 -10.32
N ALA A 89 3.65 12.76 -10.29
CA ALA A 89 2.25 12.52 -10.63
C ALA A 89 1.43 12.18 -9.39
N LEU A 90 0.11 12.14 -9.53
CA LEU A 90 -0.79 11.72 -8.45
C LEU A 90 -0.46 10.33 -7.91
N ALA A 91 0.02 9.42 -8.78
CA ALA A 91 0.42 8.07 -8.37
C ALA A 91 1.65 8.06 -7.47
N ASP A 92 2.63 8.94 -7.71
CA ASP A 92 3.81 9.10 -6.85
C ASP A 92 3.40 9.55 -5.45
N PHE A 93 2.52 10.54 -5.34
CA PHE A 93 1.97 11.00 -4.05
C PHE A 93 1.10 9.93 -3.37
N GLY A 94 0.38 9.13 -4.14
CA GLY A 94 -0.36 7.97 -3.63
C GLY A 94 0.54 6.93 -2.98
N LEU A 95 1.66 6.59 -3.62
CA LEU A 95 2.70 5.72 -3.07
C LEU A 95 3.40 6.36 -1.88
N PHE A 96 3.80 7.63 -2.01
CA PHE A 96 4.44 8.39 -0.94
C PHE A 96 3.63 8.37 0.34
N GLY A 97 2.31 8.65 0.29
CA GLY A 97 1.45 8.68 1.48
C GLY A 97 1.45 7.39 2.28
N GLN A 98 1.64 6.23 1.63
CA GLN A 98 1.73 4.93 2.30
C GLN A 98 3.17 4.60 2.72
N LEU A 99 4.14 4.83 1.85
CA LEU A 99 5.55 4.52 2.10
C LEU A 99 6.16 5.44 3.15
N LYS A 100 5.74 6.72 3.24
CA LYS A 100 6.20 7.66 4.27
C LYS A 100 5.89 7.15 5.68
N THR A 101 4.71 6.57 5.88
CA THR A 101 4.34 5.98 7.16
C THR A 101 5.22 4.77 7.48
N LEU A 102 5.47 3.89 6.51
CA LEU A 102 6.38 2.75 6.66
C LEU A 102 7.83 3.18 6.89
N ALA A 103 8.28 4.24 6.22
CA ALA A 103 9.61 4.83 6.41
C ALA A 103 9.80 5.51 7.78
N SER A 104 8.73 5.71 8.55
CA SER A 104 8.75 6.29 9.89
C SER A 104 8.65 5.24 11.00
N ASP A 105 8.04 4.09 10.75
CA ASP A 105 7.93 2.98 11.70
C ASP A 105 9.26 2.20 11.76
N HIS A 106 9.62 1.69 12.93
CA HIS A 106 10.97 1.15 13.21
C HIS A 106 11.38 0.03 12.26
N THR A 107 10.63 -1.07 12.21
CA THR A 107 11.00 -2.26 11.43
C THR A 107 10.94 -2.02 9.92
N PRO A 108 9.85 -1.47 9.33
CA PRO A 108 9.82 -1.28 7.88
C PRO A 108 10.78 -0.20 7.40
N MET A 109 11.09 0.81 8.23
CA MET A 109 12.18 1.77 7.95
C MET A 109 13.53 1.06 7.82
N LEU A 110 13.86 0.14 8.74
CA LEU A 110 15.11 -0.63 8.66
C LEU A 110 15.15 -1.54 7.42
N ILE A 111 14.03 -2.17 7.07
CA ILE A 111 13.91 -2.96 5.83
C ILE A 111 14.24 -2.08 4.61
N MET A 112 13.62 -0.90 4.51
CA MET A 112 13.84 0.02 3.40
C MET A 112 15.29 0.50 3.34
N ARG A 113 15.86 0.94 4.46
CA ARG A 113 17.23 1.48 4.53
C ARG A 113 18.30 0.44 4.23
N ASN A 114 18.10 -0.81 4.65
CA ASN A 114 19.09 -1.86 4.49
C ASN A 114 19.01 -2.56 3.12
N ASN A 115 17.81 -2.72 2.58
CA ASN A 115 17.61 -3.52 1.37
C ASN A 115 17.42 -2.66 0.11
N VAL A 116 16.76 -1.51 0.24
CA VAL A 116 16.40 -0.62 -0.88
C VAL A 116 16.58 0.87 -0.50
N PRO A 117 17.80 1.30 -0.20
CA PRO A 117 18.08 2.67 0.24
C PRO A 117 17.61 3.73 -0.76
N SER A 118 17.64 3.42 -2.06
CA SER A 118 17.14 4.31 -3.11
C SER A 118 15.67 4.64 -2.96
N VAL A 119 14.84 3.65 -2.60
CA VAL A 119 13.40 3.84 -2.33
C VAL A 119 13.19 4.68 -1.08
N TYR A 120 13.98 4.42 -0.03
CA TYR A 120 13.93 5.22 1.20
C TYR A 120 14.25 6.70 0.92
N ASP A 121 15.29 6.97 0.15
CA ASP A 121 15.69 8.32 -0.23
C ASP A 121 14.68 8.98 -1.19
N TRP A 122 14.06 8.21 -2.09
CA TRP A 122 12.99 8.70 -2.96
C TRP A 122 11.77 9.19 -2.14
N VAL A 123 11.36 8.41 -1.12
CA VAL A 123 10.29 8.83 -0.20
C VAL A 123 10.64 10.13 0.51
N ARG A 124 11.90 10.31 0.92
CA ARG A 124 12.36 11.55 1.57
C ARG A 124 12.36 12.75 0.62
N ARG A 125 12.73 12.55 -0.65
CA ARG A 125 12.67 13.63 -1.66
C ARG A 125 11.24 14.07 -1.96
N LEU A 126 10.29 13.13 -1.98
CA LEU A 126 8.87 13.46 -2.20
C LEU A 126 8.23 14.25 -1.05
N GLU A 127 8.83 14.26 0.13
CA GLU A 127 8.34 15.03 1.28
C GLU A 127 8.36 16.54 1.03
N ASP A 128 9.28 17.02 0.20
CA ASP A 128 9.39 18.42 -0.22
C ASP A 128 9.55 18.49 -1.74
N SER A 129 8.49 18.12 -2.45
CA SER A 129 8.48 18.10 -3.92
C SER A 129 7.68 19.27 -4.52
N SER A 130 7.60 20.40 -3.82
CA SER A 130 6.93 21.59 -4.33
C SER A 130 7.74 22.25 -5.46
N GLY A 131 7.03 22.75 -6.49
CA GLY A 131 7.64 23.50 -7.58
C GLY A 131 8.50 22.66 -8.55
N ILE A 132 8.41 21.33 -8.49
CA ILE A 132 9.12 20.46 -9.43
C ILE A 132 8.41 20.51 -10.79
N GLU A 133 9.09 21.05 -11.78
CA GLU A 133 8.69 21.03 -13.18
C GLU A 133 9.48 19.93 -13.93
N GLY A 134 8.92 19.45 -15.03
CA GLY A 134 9.54 18.41 -15.85
C GLY A 134 8.59 17.87 -16.89
N GLU A 135 9.03 16.85 -17.62
CA GLU A 135 8.33 16.28 -18.76
C GLU A 135 7.67 14.94 -18.42
N TRP A 136 6.56 14.64 -19.10
CA TRP A 136 5.97 13.33 -19.09
C TRP A 136 6.71 12.40 -20.05
N HIS A 137 7.01 11.20 -19.62
CA HIS A 137 7.53 10.16 -20.48
C HIS A 137 6.48 9.68 -21.48
N SER A 138 6.91 9.26 -22.66
CA SER A 138 6.07 8.52 -23.60
C SER A 138 5.67 7.16 -23.01
N LEU A 139 4.59 6.58 -23.49
CA LEU A 139 4.13 5.24 -23.07
C LEU A 139 5.25 4.17 -23.18
N ALA A 140 6.08 4.26 -24.21
CA ALA A 140 7.21 3.34 -24.41
C ALA A 140 8.29 3.48 -23.32
N GLN A 141 8.55 4.70 -22.87
CA GLN A 141 9.53 4.97 -21.80
C GLN A 141 9.00 4.54 -20.42
N MET A 142 7.71 4.77 -20.13
CA MET A 142 7.07 4.38 -18.86
C MET A 142 6.87 2.88 -18.72
N ARG A 143 6.88 2.12 -19.81
CA ARG A 143 6.31 0.78 -19.91
C ARG A 143 6.79 -0.18 -18.81
N THR A 144 8.07 -0.23 -18.48
CA THR A 144 8.61 -1.22 -17.52
C THR A 144 8.13 -0.95 -16.10
N ALA A 145 8.33 0.25 -15.56
CA ALA A 145 7.95 0.60 -14.19
C ALA A 145 6.43 0.47 -13.98
N VAL A 146 5.63 0.99 -14.92
CA VAL A 146 4.17 0.96 -14.85
C VAL A 146 3.65 -0.48 -14.99
N THR A 147 4.19 -1.30 -15.91
CA THR A 147 3.71 -2.68 -16.08
C THR A 147 4.02 -3.56 -14.88
N ASP A 148 5.16 -3.39 -14.23
CA ASP A 148 5.50 -4.18 -13.04
C ASP A 148 4.62 -3.81 -11.84
N LEU A 149 4.27 -2.53 -11.67
CA LEU A 149 3.28 -2.10 -10.67
C LEU A 149 1.87 -2.59 -11.01
N LEU A 150 1.48 -2.61 -12.28
CA LEU A 150 0.18 -3.16 -12.70
C LEU A 150 0.12 -4.67 -12.45
N ARG A 151 1.17 -5.44 -12.76
CA ARG A 151 1.26 -6.87 -12.42
C ARG A 151 1.20 -7.10 -10.92
N TYR A 152 1.85 -6.26 -10.13
CA TYR A 152 1.71 -6.28 -8.68
C TYR A 152 0.24 -6.07 -8.25
N CYS A 153 -0.45 -5.11 -8.86
CA CYS A 153 -1.87 -4.89 -8.60
C CYS A 153 -2.74 -6.10 -9.01
N ALA A 154 -2.45 -6.72 -10.16
CA ALA A 154 -3.14 -7.93 -10.63
C ALA A 154 -2.91 -9.13 -9.71
N THR A 155 -1.74 -9.20 -9.05
CA THR A 155 -1.39 -10.30 -8.14
C THR A 155 -2.00 -10.14 -6.75
N TYR A 156 -1.97 -8.93 -6.18
CA TYR A 156 -2.30 -8.72 -4.76
C TYR A 156 -3.57 -7.89 -4.51
N TYR A 157 -3.88 -6.92 -5.37
CA TYR A 157 -4.89 -5.91 -5.07
C TYR A 157 -6.23 -6.15 -5.77
N LEU A 158 -6.21 -6.34 -7.09
CA LEU A 158 -7.43 -6.50 -7.88
C LEU A 158 -8.20 -7.79 -7.54
N PRO A 159 -7.54 -8.96 -7.39
CA PRO A 159 -8.21 -10.19 -6.94
C PRO A 159 -8.87 -10.00 -5.57
N PHE A 160 -8.18 -9.35 -4.64
CA PHE A 160 -8.69 -9.04 -3.32
C PHE A 160 -9.95 -8.14 -3.38
N LEU A 161 -9.93 -7.08 -4.20
CA LEU A 161 -11.09 -6.19 -4.35
C LEU A 161 -12.29 -6.92 -4.93
N ARG A 162 -12.07 -7.73 -5.97
CA ARG A 162 -13.12 -8.55 -6.60
C ARG A 162 -13.71 -9.55 -5.61
N ALA A 163 -12.88 -10.29 -4.88
CA ALA A 163 -13.33 -11.26 -3.89
C ALA A 163 -14.12 -10.59 -2.77
N ASN A 164 -13.68 -9.44 -2.28
CA ASN A 164 -14.40 -8.68 -1.27
C ASN A 164 -15.76 -8.19 -1.76
N ALA A 165 -15.86 -7.69 -2.98
CA ALA A 165 -17.12 -7.25 -3.56
C ALA A 165 -18.08 -8.44 -3.77
N ALA A 166 -17.58 -9.56 -4.28
CA ALA A 166 -18.37 -10.79 -4.47
C ALA A 166 -18.89 -11.36 -3.15
N ALA A 167 -18.02 -11.45 -2.12
CA ALA A 167 -18.42 -11.91 -0.79
C ALA A 167 -19.58 -11.06 -0.20
N ILE A 168 -19.47 -9.73 -0.32
CA ILE A 168 -20.54 -8.81 0.11
C ILE A 168 -21.83 -9.05 -0.68
N ALA A 169 -21.74 -9.20 -2.01
CA ALA A 169 -22.92 -9.45 -2.86
C ALA A 169 -23.65 -10.76 -2.50
N HIS A 170 -22.89 -11.75 -2.04
CA HIS A 170 -23.44 -13.04 -1.57
C HIS A 170 -23.81 -13.05 -0.07
N GLY A 171 -23.76 -11.89 0.62
CA GLY A 171 -24.11 -11.80 2.04
C GLY A 171 -23.12 -12.47 3.00
N GLN A 172 -21.91 -12.76 2.54
CA GLN A 172 -20.85 -13.35 3.35
C GLN A 172 -20.23 -12.30 4.29
N THR A 173 -19.77 -12.74 5.45
CA THR A 173 -19.08 -11.89 6.44
C THR A 173 -17.57 -11.90 6.31
N ASN A 174 -17.04 -12.92 5.62
CA ASN A 174 -15.61 -13.09 5.36
C ASN A 174 -15.38 -13.35 3.87
N LEU A 175 -14.22 -12.94 3.39
CA LEU A 175 -13.71 -13.31 2.08
C LEU A 175 -12.53 -14.27 2.23
N SER A 176 -12.35 -15.14 1.24
CA SER A 176 -11.16 -15.96 1.03
C SER A 176 -10.74 -15.80 -0.43
N VAL A 177 -9.46 -15.61 -0.69
CA VAL A 177 -8.93 -15.39 -2.04
C VAL A 177 -7.48 -15.86 -2.13
N GLU A 178 -7.11 -16.44 -3.27
CA GLU A 178 -5.72 -16.76 -3.58
C GLU A 178 -4.97 -15.50 -4.07
N LEU A 179 -3.88 -15.15 -3.38
CA LEU A 179 -2.99 -14.06 -3.73
C LEU A 179 -1.55 -14.59 -3.79
N ALA A 180 -0.89 -14.46 -4.91
CA ALA A 180 0.48 -14.97 -5.12
C ALA A 180 0.64 -16.45 -4.72
N GLY A 181 -0.36 -17.30 -4.99
CA GLY A 181 -0.34 -18.73 -4.65
C GLY A 181 -0.55 -19.07 -3.17
N GLN A 182 -1.03 -18.12 -2.38
CA GLN A 182 -1.33 -18.31 -0.96
C GLN A 182 -2.76 -17.85 -0.65
N THR A 183 -3.46 -18.58 0.20
CA THR A 183 -4.81 -18.21 0.64
C THR A 183 -4.77 -17.05 1.62
N PHE A 184 -5.49 -15.98 1.28
CA PHE A 184 -5.68 -14.80 2.12
C PHE A 184 -7.12 -14.69 2.58
N GLU A 185 -7.35 -14.54 3.88
CA GLU A 185 -8.69 -14.48 4.48
C GLU A 185 -8.85 -13.27 5.40
N GLN A 186 -10.00 -12.62 5.34
CA GLN A 186 -10.38 -11.56 6.28
C GLN A 186 -11.88 -11.30 6.29
N PRO A 187 -12.41 -10.57 7.30
CA PRO A 187 -13.75 -9.98 7.23
C PRO A 187 -13.91 -9.05 6.03
N VAL A 188 -15.13 -9.01 5.46
CA VAL A 188 -15.43 -8.12 4.32
C VAL A 188 -15.47 -6.64 4.73
N PHE A 189 -15.10 -5.77 3.79
CA PHE A 189 -15.11 -4.33 3.98
C PHE A 189 -15.97 -3.62 2.93
N LYS A 190 -17.09 -3.02 3.34
CA LYS A 190 -18.02 -2.29 2.45
C LYS A 190 -17.33 -1.11 1.72
N TYR A 191 -16.40 -0.42 2.40
CA TYR A 191 -15.68 0.69 1.79
C TYR A 191 -14.81 0.25 0.61
N GLN A 192 -14.11 -0.88 0.72
CA GLN A 192 -13.28 -1.42 -0.36
C GLN A 192 -14.12 -1.86 -1.57
N ALA A 193 -15.35 -2.35 -1.36
CA ALA A 193 -16.26 -2.63 -2.47
C ALA A 193 -16.68 -1.34 -3.20
N LYS A 194 -16.89 -0.23 -2.48
CA LYS A 194 -17.11 1.09 -3.09
C LYS A 194 -15.89 1.57 -3.90
N CYS A 195 -14.68 1.38 -3.36
CA CYS A 195 -13.45 1.70 -4.08
C CYS A 195 -13.32 0.89 -5.38
N TYR A 196 -13.67 -0.41 -5.34
CA TYR A 196 -13.66 -1.26 -6.52
C TYR A 196 -14.69 -0.81 -7.58
N ALA A 197 -15.92 -0.52 -7.16
CA ALA A 197 -16.94 0.02 -8.06
C ALA A 197 -16.49 1.34 -8.70
N ARG A 198 -15.87 2.24 -7.93
CA ARG A 198 -15.34 3.50 -8.47
C ARG A 198 -14.18 3.28 -9.45
N LEU A 199 -13.30 2.32 -9.17
CA LEU A 199 -12.20 1.99 -10.08
C LEU A 199 -12.75 1.49 -11.44
N LYS A 200 -13.76 0.63 -11.44
CA LYS A 200 -14.44 0.18 -12.66
C LYS A 200 -15.12 1.33 -13.41
N SER A 201 -15.79 2.23 -12.70
CA SER A 201 -16.38 3.43 -13.29
C SER A 201 -15.33 4.33 -13.94
N LEU A 202 -14.20 4.58 -13.28
CA LEU A 202 -13.09 5.37 -13.83
C LEU A 202 -12.49 4.70 -15.08
N PHE A 203 -12.34 3.37 -15.07
CA PHE A 203 -11.89 2.65 -16.25
C PHE A 203 -12.85 2.85 -17.43
N ALA A 204 -14.17 2.72 -17.20
CA ALA A 204 -15.17 2.92 -18.24
C ALA A 204 -15.20 4.35 -18.80
N GLU A 205 -14.84 5.36 -17.97
CA GLU A 205 -14.76 6.78 -18.40
C GLU A 205 -13.56 7.05 -19.34
N VAL A 206 -12.46 6.30 -19.18
CA VAL A 206 -11.20 6.51 -19.92
C VAL A 206 -10.82 5.35 -20.83
N ASP A 207 -11.76 4.41 -21.07
CA ASP A 207 -11.51 3.20 -21.84
C ASP A 207 -11.05 3.52 -23.26
N ALA A 208 -9.81 3.15 -23.57
CA ALA A 208 -9.16 3.40 -24.83
C ALA A 208 -8.28 2.20 -25.25
N PRO A 209 -8.15 1.91 -26.57
CA PRO A 209 -7.38 0.75 -27.02
C PRO A 209 -5.96 0.65 -26.46
N PRO A 210 -5.14 1.71 -26.39
CA PRO A 210 -3.80 1.63 -25.78
C PRO A 210 -3.82 1.24 -24.30
N LEU A 211 -4.79 1.77 -23.54
CA LEU A 211 -4.95 1.42 -22.12
C LEU A 211 -5.35 -0.04 -21.94
N ARG A 212 -6.32 -0.52 -22.76
CA ARG A 212 -6.74 -1.93 -22.75
C ARG A 212 -5.59 -2.87 -23.03
N THR A 213 -4.73 -2.55 -24.01
CA THR A 213 -3.55 -3.36 -24.33
C THR A 213 -2.63 -3.48 -23.12
N VAL A 214 -2.25 -2.37 -22.48
CA VAL A 214 -1.38 -2.38 -21.31
C VAL A 214 -2.00 -3.15 -20.14
N LEU A 215 -3.29 -2.96 -19.88
CA LEU A 215 -4.00 -3.66 -18.79
C LEU A 215 -4.14 -5.16 -19.08
N SER A 216 -4.33 -5.56 -20.33
CA SER A 216 -4.35 -6.96 -20.76
C SER A 216 -2.98 -7.62 -20.60
N ASP A 217 -1.91 -6.96 -21.04
CA ASP A 217 -0.51 -7.44 -20.91
C ASP A 217 -0.06 -7.61 -19.45
N CYS A 218 -0.80 -7.01 -18.50
CA CYS A 218 -0.52 -7.05 -17.06
C CYS A 218 -1.57 -7.82 -16.25
N ASP A 219 -2.46 -8.59 -16.90
CA ASP A 219 -3.53 -9.37 -16.26
C ASP A 219 -4.51 -8.54 -15.40
N CYS A 220 -4.58 -7.21 -15.63
CA CYS A 220 -5.48 -6.32 -14.91
C CYS A 220 -6.88 -6.25 -15.54
N LEU A 221 -6.99 -6.36 -16.87
CA LEU A 221 -8.22 -6.10 -17.61
C LEU A 221 -9.43 -6.92 -17.15
N PRO A 222 -9.30 -8.24 -16.86
CA PRO A 222 -10.42 -9.08 -16.41
C PRO A 222 -11.04 -8.67 -15.06
N TYR A 223 -10.39 -7.79 -14.32
CA TYR A 223 -10.90 -7.24 -13.05
C TYR A 223 -11.65 -5.91 -13.25
N LEU A 224 -11.48 -5.25 -14.37
CA LEU A 224 -12.01 -3.90 -14.63
C LEU A 224 -13.26 -3.92 -15.54
N GLU A 225 -13.48 -4.98 -16.23
CA GLU A 225 -14.67 -5.27 -17.06
C GLU A 225 -15.93 -5.73 -16.31
#